data_cf951a0ba81e538a8f5aaf9bc9eba983
#
_entry.id   cf951a0ba81e538a8f5aaf9bc9eba983
#
_cell.length_a   1.000
_cell.length_b   1.000
_cell.length_c   1.000
_cell.angle_alpha   90.00
_cell.angle_beta   90.00
_cell.angle_gamma   90.00
#
_symmetry.space_group_name_H-M   'P 1'
#
loop_
_entity.id
_entity.type
_entity.pdbx_description
1 polymer ?
#
loop_
_entity_poly.entity_id
_entity_poly.type
_entity_poly.pdbx_seq_one_letter_code
_entity_poly.pdbx_strand_id
1 'polypeptide(L)'
;MPDDKRFAQLVSLACHDLRTPLATVFGFARTLARTDLEPPTDRYVEMIDAASMQLGELLDELSLLARIQSGRYEPRLVAVDSLELAREAAAELEDGRAEVSGKGGMVRVPEEEMRRALSQLARAASRHGGFDSVAVEVEGGTLTVSPVTRASGPVLLGEELRDLGAAAATELVRALGGSVEVVDERLVVRLPD
;
A
#
# COMPACT_ATOMS: atom_id res chain seq x y z
N MET A 1 0.16 25.89 0.25
CA MET A 1 -0.87 26.82 -0.29
C MET A 1 -2.22 26.55 0.42
N PRO A 2 -3.08 27.58 0.70
CA PRO A 2 -4.38 27.35 1.39
C PRO A 2 -5.32 26.44 0.60
N ASP A 3 -5.26 26.48 -0.74
CA ASP A 3 -6.08 25.66 -1.63
C ASP A 3 -5.79 24.15 -1.52
N ASP A 4 -4.52 23.77 -1.35
CA ASP A 4 -4.13 22.36 -1.27
C ASP A 4 -4.68 21.68 0.00
N LYS A 5 -4.67 22.39 1.13
CA LYS A 5 -5.24 21.86 2.38
C LYS A 5 -6.77 21.71 2.30
N ARG A 6 -7.44 22.66 1.66
CA ARG A 6 -8.90 22.61 1.46
C ARG A 6 -9.27 21.46 0.53
N PHE A 7 -8.52 21.27 -0.55
CA PHE A 7 -8.72 20.14 -1.46
C PHE A 7 -8.53 18.79 -0.75
N ALA A 8 -7.44 18.64 0.03
CA ALA A 8 -7.20 17.44 0.81
C ALA A 8 -8.32 17.16 1.83
N GLN A 9 -8.91 18.20 2.44
CA GLN A 9 -10.07 18.05 3.32
C GLN A 9 -11.32 17.58 2.58
N LEU A 10 -11.58 18.10 1.38
CA LEU A 10 -12.70 17.65 0.53
C LEU A 10 -12.52 16.19 0.11
N VAL A 11 -11.31 15.78 -0.26
CA VAL A 11 -10.99 14.39 -0.59
C VAL A 11 -11.25 13.48 0.61
N SER A 12 -10.79 13.88 1.80
CA SER A 12 -11.03 13.10 3.03
C SER A 12 -12.53 12.94 3.33
N LEU A 13 -13.33 13.99 3.15
CA LEU A 13 -14.78 13.94 3.32
C LEU A 13 -15.42 13.02 2.28
N ALA A 14 -15.04 13.15 1.01
CA ALA A 14 -15.56 12.30 -0.06
C ALA A 14 -15.25 10.81 0.18
N CYS A 15 -14.03 10.48 0.62
CA CYS A 15 -13.67 9.12 0.99
C CYS A 15 -14.56 8.57 2.13
N HIS A 16 -14.83 9.40 3.14
CA HIS A 16 -15.74 9.02 4.24
C HIS A 16 -17.14 8.73 3.72
N ASP A 17 -17.70 9.60 2.89
CA ASP A 17 -19.08 9.48 2.39
C ASP A 17 -19.24 8.32 1.39
N LEU A 18 -18.19 8.01 0.61
CA LEU A 18 -18.18 6.87 -0.31
C LEU A 18 -18.03 5.52 0.42
N ARG A 19 -17.41 5.50 1.59
CA ARG A 19 -17.22 4.25 2.36
C ARG A 19 -18.55 3.62 2.79
N THR A 20 -19.54 4.42 3.11
CA THR A 20 -20.86 3.94 3.55
C THR A 20 -21.60 3.15 2.46
N PRO A 21 -21.83 3.67 1.23
CA PRO A 21 -22.48 2.90 0.18
C PRO A 21 -21.63 1.70 -0.27
N LEU A 22 -20.30 1.83 -0.26
CA LEU A 22 -19.42 0.72 -0.57
C LEU A 22 -19.55 -0.42 0.43
N ALA A 23 -19.60 -0.14 1.74
CA ALA A 23 -19.81 -1.12 2.78
C ALA A 23 -21.14 -1.87 2.59
N THR A 24 -22.17 -1.20 2.08
CA THR A 24 -23.46 -1.81 1.75
C THR A 24 -23.32 -2.80 0.60
N VAL A 25 -22.67 -2.40 -0.51
CA VAL A 25 -22.43 -3.28 -1.68
C VAL A 25 -21.61 -4.50 -1.26
N PHE A 26 -20.51 -4.28 -0.54
CA PHE A 26 -19.65 -5.33 0.00
C PHE A 26 -20.41 -6.31 0.90
N GLY A 27 -21.23 -5.79 1.83
CA GLY A 27 -22.01 -6.61 2.74
C GLY A 27 -23.01 -7.52 2.03
N PHE A 28 -23.70 -7.02 0.99
CA PHE A 28 -24.62 -7.83 0.19
C PHE A 28 -23.88 -8.83 -0.69
N ALA A 29 -22.81 -8.44 -1.37
CA ALA A 29 -22.00 -9.36 -2.18
C ALA A 29 -21.48 -10.52 -1.34
N ARG A 30 -20.92 -10.23 -0.16
CA ARG A 30 -20.41 -11.24 0.77
C ARG A 30 -21.48 -12.13 1.38
N THR A 31 -22.71 -11.61 1.55
CA THR A 31 -23.85 -12.41 1.99
C THR A 31 -24.27 -13.39 0.90
N LEU A 32 -24.37 -12.92 -0.34
CA LEU A 32 -24.74 -13.75 -1.49
C LEU A 32 -23.65 -14.79 -1.79
N ALA A 33 -22.37 -14.47 -1.68
CA ALA A 33 -21.27 -15.41 -1.89
C ALA A 33 -21.25 -16.59 -0.90
N ARG A 34 -22.01 -16.51 0.21
CA ARG A 34 -22.17 -17.59 1.18
C ARG A 34 -23.41 -18.44 0.96
N THR A 35 -24.18 -18.14 -0.06
CA THR A 35 -25.38 -18.92 -0.45
C THR A 35 -25.05 -19.80 -1.65
N ASP A 36 -25.73 -20.92 -1.78
CA ASP A 36 -25.63 -21.78 -2.96
C ASP A 36 -26.26 -21.07 -4.17
N LEU A 37 -25.40 -20.43 -4.97
CA LEU A 37 -25.78 -19.74 -6.19
C LEU A 37 -25.43 -20.60 -7.40
N GLU A 38 -26.33 -20.64 -8.37
CA GLU A 38 -26.10 -21.32 -9.64
C GLU A 38 -25.22 -20.47 -10.58
N PRO A 39 -24.30 -21.12 -11.36
CA PRO A 39 -23.56 -20.41 -12.41
C PRO A 39 -24.51 -19.78 -13.45
N PRO A 40 -24.20 -18.54 -13.91
CA PRO A 40 -23.00 -17.72 -13.66
C PRO A 40 -23.11 -16.76 -12.48
N THR A 41 -24.16 -16.82 -11.66
CA THR A 41 -24.48 -15.85 -10.61
C THR A 41 -23.43 -15.86 -9.50
N ASP A 42 -22.94 -17.04 -9.10
CA ASP A 42 -21.85 -17.24 -8.16
C ASP A 42 -20.62 -16.43 -8.55
N ARG A 43 -20.17 -16.56 -9.80
CA ARG A 43 -19.02 -15.85 -10.35
C ARG A 43 -19.22 -14.32 -10.35
N TYR A 44 -20.42 -13.84 -10.65
CA TYR A 44 -20.70 -12.41 -10.65
C TYR A 44 -20.63 -11.83 -9.23
N VAL A 45 -21.11 -12.57 -8.25
CA VAL A 45 -21.04 -12.16 -6.85
C VAL A 45 -19.60 -12.12 -6.35
N GLU A 46 -18.77 -13.10 -6.68
CA GLU A 46 -17.33 -13.10 -6.37
C GLU A 46 -16.61 -11.90 -7.00
N MET A 47 -16.94 -11.56 -8.25
CA MET A 47 -16.37 -10.37 -8.91
C MET A 47 -16.80 -9.07 -8.24
N ILE A 48 -18.04 -8.96 -7.77
CA ILE A 48 -18.53 -7.78 -7.04
C ILE A 48 -17.84 -7.67 -5.68
N ASP A 49 -17.66 -8.78 -4.98
CA ASP A 49 -16.96 -8.83 -3.69
C ASP A 49 -15.50 -8.35 -3.85
N ALA A 50 -14.77 -8.92 -4.80
CA ALA A 50 -13.39 -8.54 -5.11
C ALA A 50 -13.25 -7.05 -5.50
N ALA A 51 -14.14 -6.56 -6.38
CA ALA A 51 -14.14 -5.17 -6.80
C ALA A 51 -14.47 -4.21 -5.64
N SER A 52 -15.36 -4.61 -4.74
CA SER A 52 -15.72 -3.83 -3.57
C SER A 52 -14.57 -3.74 -2.56
N MET A 53 -13.82 -4.83 -2.37
CA MET A 53 -12.60 -4.84 -1.57
C MET A 53 -11.55 -3.89 -2.15
N GLN A 54 -11.30 -3.97 -3.45
CA GLN A 54 -10.33 -3.11 -4.14
C GLN A 54 -10.71 -1.62 -4.03
N LEU A 55 -11.99 -1.28 -4.16
CA LEU A 55 -12.47 0.10 -3.96
C LEU A 55 -12.25 0.57 -2.52
N GLY A 56 -12.41 -0.30 -1.53
CA GLY A 56 -12.11 -0.01 -0.13
C GLY A 56 -10.64 0.35 0.08
N GLU A 57 -9.74 -0.46 -0.48
CA GLU A 57 -8.30 -0.21 -0.42
C GLU A 57 -7.92 1.15 -1.03
N LEU A 58 -8.44 1.45 -2.23
CA LEU A 58 -8.18 2.73 -2.89
C LEU A 58 -8.70 3.94 -2.08
N LEU A 59 -9.85 3.80 -1.41
CA LEU A 59 -10.37 4.85 -0.54
C LEU A 59 -9.51 5.04 0.72
N ASP A 60 -8.94 3.95 1.27
CA ASP A 60 -8.02 4.02 2.41
C ASP A 60 -6.73 4.73 2.04
N GLU A 61 -6.13 4.40 0.89
CA GLU A 61 -4.93 5.04 0.35
C GLU A 61 -5.15 6.54 0.10
N LEU A 62 -6.26 6.89 -0.54
CA LEU A 62 -6.61 8.28 -0.81
C LEU A 62 -6.88 9.07 0.48
N SER A 63 -7.53 8.45 1.45
CA SER A 63 -7.76 9.03 2.78
C SER A 63 -6.46 9.27 3.54
N LEU A 64 -5.52 8.32 3.47
CA LEU A 64 -4.19 8.45 4.06
C LEU A 64 -3.44 9.64 3.45
N LEU A 65 -3.35 9.70 2.12
CA LEU A 65 -2.73 10.83 1.41
C LEU A 65 -3.35 12.17 1.80
N ALA A 66 -4.68 12.24 1.86
CA ALA A 66 -5.39 13.46 2.24
C ALA A 66 -5.08 13.89 3.68
N ARG A 67 -4.94 12.95 4.63
CA ARG A 67 -4.54 13.24 6.02
C ARG A 67 -3.10 13.73 6.11
N ILE A 68 -2.17 13.11 5.38
CA ILE A 68 -0.77 13.53 5.32
C ILE A 68 -0.68 14.94 4.74
N GLN A 69 -1.25 15.20 3.57
CA GLN A 69 -1.17 16.50 2.89
C GLN A 69 -1.86 17.63 3.66
N SER A 70 -2.92 17.33 4.40
CA SER A 70 -3.59 18.33 5.26
C SER A 70 -2.86 18.58 6.59
N GLY A 71 -1.81 17.82 6.92
CA GLY A 71 -1.08 17.90 8.19
C GLY A 71 -1.89 17.38 9.37
N ARG A 72 -2.88 16.51 9.14
CA ARG A 72 -3.72 15.88 10.17
C ARG A 72 -3.41 14.40 10.38
N TYR A 73 -2.29 13.94 9.86
CA TYR A 73 -1.84 12.58 10.05
C TYR A 73 -1.14 12.45 11.41
N GLU A 74 -1.74 11.70 12.32
CA GLU A 74 -1.24 11.42 13.67
C GLU A 74 -1.05 9.91 13.82
N PRO A 75 0.14 9.36 13.49
CA PRO A 75 0.39 7.92 13.53
C PRO A 75 0.55 7.42 14.97
N ARG A 76 0.07 6.23 15.23
CA ARG A 76 0.39 5.48 16.44
C ARG A 76 1.66 4.66 16.21
N LEU A 77 2.81 5.16 16.64
CA LEU A 77 4.09 4.48 16.48
C LEU A 77 4.24 3.36 17.50
N VAL A 78 4.62 2.17 17.03
CA VAL A 78 5.01 1.02 17.84
C VAL A 78 6.40 0.53 17.42
N ALA A 79 7.10 -0.14 18.32
CA ALA A 79 8.40 -0.72 18.01
C ALA A 79 8.18 -2.10 17.38
N VAL A 80 8.69 -2.30 16.15
CA VAL A 80 8.57 -3.55 15.39
C VAL A 80 9.92 -3.94 14.80
N ASP A 81 10.12 -5.23 14.55
CA ASP A 81 11.30 -5.70 13.81
C ASP A 81 11.03 -5.53 12.30
N SER A 82 11.95 -4.86 11.60
CA SER A 82 11.80 -4.55 10.18
C SER A 82 11.81 -5.77 9.27
N LEU A 83 12.48 -6.88 9.67
CA LEU A 83 12.47 -8.12 8.91
C LEU A 83 11.13 -8.84 9.05
N GLU A 84 10.55 -8.87 10.26
CA GLU A 84 9.21 -9.42 10.46
C GLU A 84 8.17 -8.62 9.70
N LEU A 85 8.23 -7.30 9.79
CA LEU A 85 7.37 -6.39 9.05
C LEU A 85 7.45 -6.61 7.53
N ALA A 86 8.67 -6.80 6.99
CA ALA A 86 8.87 -7.11 5.57
C ALA A 86 8.29 -8.47 5.17
N ARG A 87 8.41 -9.48 6.05
CA ARG A 87 7.84 -10.81 5.81
C ARG A 87 6.32 -10.80 5.79
N GLU A 88 5.71 -10.09 6.72
CA GLU A 88 4.27 -9.91 6.76
C GLU A 88 3.76 -9.15 5.54
N ALA A 89 4.46 -8.09 5.12
CA ALA A 89 4.14 -7.35 3.90
C ALA A 89 4.25 -8.24 2.65
N ALA A 90 5.27 -9.09 2.56
CA ALA A 90 5.44 -10.04 1.46
C ALA A 90 4.35 -11.12 1.43
N ALA A 91 3.86 -11.55 2.59
CA ALA A 91 2.78 -12.53 2.69
C ALA A 91 1.43 -12.03 2.16
N GLU A 92 1.25 -10.71 1.98
CA GLU A 92 0.07 -10.13 1.33
C GLU A 92 0.13 -10.20 -0.21
N LEU A 93 1.28 -10.50 -0.79
CA LEU A 93 1.40 -10.77 -2.21
C LEU A 93 1.03 -12.24 -2.49
N GLU A 94 0.68 -12.53 -3.74
CA GLU A 94 0.48 -13.92 -4.17
C GLU A 94 1.76 -14.75 -3.92
N ASP A 95 1.60 -16.02 -3.63
CA ASP A 95 2.70 -16.95 -3.31
C ASP A 95 3.85 -16.87 -4.31
N GLY A 96 5.06 -16.69 -3.82
CA GLY A 96 6.28 -16.60 -4.61
C GLY A 96 6.54 -15.24 -5.29
N ARG A 97 5.69 -14.24 -5.09
CA ARG A 97 5.92 -12.91 -5.69
C ARG A 97 6.91 -12.02 -4.94
N ALA A 98 7.23 -12.34 -3.69
CA ALA A 98 8.26 -11.65 -2.95
C ALA A 98 9.08 -12.61 -2.08
N GLU A 99 10.40 -12.55 -2.21
CA GLU A 99 11.34 -13.29 -1.35
C GLU A 99 12.02 -12.31 -0.40
N VAL A 100 11.91 -12.58 0.92
CA VAL A 100 12.47 -11.72 1.96
C VAL A 100 13.68 -12.36 2.60
N SER A 101 14.78 -11.61 2.68
CA SER A 101 16.04 -12.05 3.28
C SER A 101 16.72 -10.92 4.07
N GLY A 102 17.77 -11.26 4.80
CA GLY A 102 18.62 -10.30 5.51
C GLY A 102 18.45 -10.33 7.02
N LYS A 103 18.73 -9.19 7.66
CA LYS A 103 18.73 -9.02 9.12
C LYS A 103 17.98 -7.74 9.49
N GLY A 104 16.90 -7.88 10.25
CA GLY A 104 16.11 -6.76 10.74
C GLY A 104 16.78 -5.95 11.86
N GLY A 105 16.11 -4.87 12.22
CA GLY A 105 16.38 -4.03 13.36
C GLY A 105 15.07 -3.44 13.88
N MET A 106 15.09 -2.97 15.13
CA MET A 106 13.91 -2.33 15.72
C MET A 106 13.70 -0.94 15.10
N VAL A 107 12.50 -0.70 14.60
CA VAL A 107 12.06 0.59 14.04
C VAL A 107 10.78 1.03 14.72
N ARG A 108 10.48 2.34 14.71
CA ARG A 108 9.23 2.88 15.28
C ARG A 108 8.31 3.39 14.19
N VAL A 109 7.31 2.60 13.86
CA VAL A 109 6.38 2.88 12.76
C VAL A 109 4.93 2.54 13.14
N PRO A 110 3.91 3.06 12.45
CA PRO A 110 2.56 2.54 12.52
C PRO A 110 2.51 1.20 11.78
N GLU A 111 2.54 0.10 12.52
CA GLU A 111 2.78 -1.27 12.03
C GLU A 111 1.88 -1.66 10.86
N GLU A 112 0.58 -1.55 11.01
CA GLU A 112 -0.40 -1.95 9.99
C GLU A 112 -0.30 -1.10 8.71
N GLU A 113 -0.18 0.23 8.87
CA GLU A 113 -0.08 1.14 7.72
C GLU A 113 1.26 0.96 7.00
N MET A 114 2.36 0.72 7.74
CA MET A 114 3.68 0.48 7.16
C MET A 114 3.76 -0.88 6.48
N ARG A 115 3.18 -1.93 7.06
CA ARG A 115 3.09 -3.25 6.44
C ARG A 115 2.40 -3.18 5.07
N ARG A 116 1.25 -2.49 5.00
CA ARG A 116 0.54 -2.25 3.73
C ARG A 116 1.38 -1.43 2.75
N ALA A 117 2.06 -0.39 3.22
CA ALA A 117 2.92 0.44 2.38
C ALA A 117 4.05 -0.37 1.74
N LEU A 118 4.72 -1.23 2.50
CA LEU A 118 5.77 -2.11 1.98
C LEU A 118 5.22 -3.14 0.97
N SER A 119 4.05 -3.72 1.26
CA SER A 119 3.34 -4.59 0.32
C SER A 119 3.01 -3.88 -0.98
N GLN A 120 2.49 -2.66 -0.93
CA GLN A 120 2.17 -1.86 -2.12
C GLN A 120 3.41 -1.50 -2.94
N LEU A 121 4.53 -1.14 -2.30
CA LEU A 121 5.79 -0.87 -3.00
C LEU A 121 6.35 -2.12 -3.69
N ALA A 122 6.34 -3.28 -3.04
CA ALA A 122 6.78 -4.54 -3.64
C ALA A 122 5.88 -4.95 -4.82
N ARG A 123 4.55 -4.82 -4.66
CA ARG A 123 3.55 -5.08 -5.71
C ARG A 123 3.72 -4.13 -6.90
N ALA A 124 3.94 -2.86 -6.65
CA ALA A 124 4.17 -1.86 -7.70
C ALA A 124 5.50 -2.11 -8.43
N ALA A 125 6.57 -2.51 -7.72
CA ALA A 125 7.85 -2.86 -8.33
C ALA A 125 7.71 -4.05 -9.31
N SER A 126 7.03 -5.13 -8.89
CA SER A 126 6.71 -6.27 -9.76
C SER A 126 5.86 -5.85 -10.95
N ARG A 127 4.71 -5.20 -10.71
CA ARG A 127 3.73 -4.82 -11.74
C ARG A 127 4.31 -3.88 -12.80
N HIS A 128 4.93 -2.77 -12.37
CA HIS A 128 5.45 -1.74 -13.28
C HIS A 128 6.82 -2.09 -13.85
N GLY A 129 7.54 -3.00 -13.19
CA GLY A 129 8.79 -3.58 -13.71
C GLY A 129 8.56 -4.70 -14.71
N GLY A 130 7.37 -5.33 -14.71
CA GLY A 130 7.05 -6.49 -15.54
C GLY A 130 7.75 -7.77 -15.04
N PHE A 131 7.99 -7.88 -13.73
CA PHE A 131 8.62 -9.03 -13.10
C PHE A 131 7.58 -9.92 -12.42
N ASP A 132 7.77 -11.23 -12.49
CA ASP A 132 6.90 -12.20 -11.79
C ASP A 132 7.12 -12.16 -10.27
N SER A 133 8.34 -11.86 -9.84
CA SER A 133 8.69 -11.74 -8.43
C SER A 133 9.74 -10.65 -8.17
N VAL A 134 9.84 -10.21 -6.93
CA VAL A 134 10.86 -9.28 -6.44
C VAL A 134 11.55 -9.86 -5.21
N ALA A 135 12.82 -9.50 -5.01
CA ALA A 135 13.54 -9.77 -3.77
C ALA A 135 13.48 -8.55 -2.86
N VAL A 136 13.28 -8.78 -1.57
CA VAL A 136 13.32 -7.76 -0.52
C VAL A 136 14.46 -8.10 0.44
N GLU A 137 15.53 -7.35 0.40
CA GLU A 137 16.67 -7.50 1.30
C GLU A 137 16.54 -6.48 2.44
N VAL A 138 16.67 -6.94 3.68
CA VAL A 138 16.53 -6.10 4.88
C VAL A 138 17.86 -6.00 5.60
N GLU A 139 18.30 -4.78 5.87
CA GLU A 139 19.48 -4.49 6.69
C GLU A 139 19.15 -3.38 7.70
N GLY A 140 18.98 -3.77 8.97
CA GLY A 140 18.49 -2.84 10.00
C GLY A 140 17.16 -2.20 9.62
N GLY A 141 17.06 -0.88 9.62
CA GLY A 141 15.88 -0.13 9.18
C GLY A 141 15.77 0.10 7.66
N THR A 142 16.67 -0.49 6.87
CA THR A 142 16.68 -0.31 5.40
C THR A 142 16.14 -1.55 4.70
N LEU A 143 15.20 -1.35 3.77
CA LEU A 143 14.67 -2.39 2.90
C LEU A 143 15.03 -2.06 1.45
N THR A 144 15.54 -3.06 0.72
CA THR A 144 15.91 -2.91 -0.69
C THR A 144 15.08 -3.88 -1.52
N VAL A 145 14.23 -3.34 -2.40
CA VAL A 145 13.40 -4.12 -3.34
C VAL A 145 14.07 -4.14 -4.70
N SER A 146 14.24 -5.33 -5.26
CA SER A 146 14.84 -5.54 -6.58
C SER A 146 14.24 -6.73 -7.32
N PRO A 147 14.26 -6.72 -8.66
CA PRO A 147 14.70 -5.65 -9.53
C PRO A 147 13.68 -4.52 -9.69
N VAL A 148 14.17 -3.33 -10.07
CA VAL A 148 13.37 -2.17 -10.44
C VAL A 148 13.87 -1.63 -11.77
N THR A 149 12.98 -1.24 -12.69
CA THR A 149 13.39 -0.64 -13.97
C THR A 149 13.47 0.87 -13.88
N ARG A 150 14.22 1.51 -14.77
CA ARG A 150 14.21 2.98 -14.89
C ARG A 150 12.80 3.54 -15.16
N ALA A 151 11.98 2.80 -15.91
CA ALA A 151 10.63 3.22 -16.25
C ALA A 151 9.66 3.15 -15.05
N SER A 152 9.86 2.20 -14.14
CA SER A 152 9.04 2.06 -12.93
C SER A 152 9.46 3.01 -11.79
N GLY A 153 10.70 3.50 -11.81
CA GLY A 153 11.23 4.40 -10.78
C GLY A 153 10.32 5.60 -10.45
N PRO A 154 9.95 6.45 -11.42
CA PRO A 154 9.08 7.60 -11.16
C PRO A 154 7.71 7.23 -10.57
N VAL A 155 7.14 6.06 -10.94
CA VAL A 155 5.88 5.56 -10.38
C VAL A 155 6.06 5.18 -8.91
N LEU A 156 7.14 4.44 -8.59
CA LEU A 156 7.46 4.01 -7.24
C LEU A 156 7.77 5.19 -6.30
N LEU A 157 8.36 6.25 -6.83
CA LEU A 157 8.67 7.48 -6.09
C LEU A 157 7.46 8.44 -5.95
N GLY A 158 6.31 8.10 -6.55
CA GLY A 158 5.12 8.96 -6.57
C GLY A 158 5.27 10.22 -7.43
N GLU A 159 6.29 10.29 -8.28
CA GLU A 159 6.52 11.39 -9.23
C GLU A 159 5.60 11.27 -10.44
N GLU A 160 5.32 10.05 -10.86
CA GLU A 160 4.34 9.72 -11.89
C GLU A 160 3.14 9.00 -11.26
N LEU A 161 1.98 9.67 -11.21
CA LEU A 161 0.78 9.19 -10.51
C LEU A 161 0.01 8.16 -11.36
N ARG A 162 0.59 6.96 -11.50
CA ARG A 162 -0.04 5.79 -12.14
C ARG A 162 -0.41 4.69 -11.16
N ASP A 163 0.05 4.79 -9.91
CA ASP A 163 -0.19 3.82 -8.87
C ASP A 163 -0.44 4.55 -7.55
N LEU A 164 -1.69 4.51 -7.10
CA LEU A 164 -2.10 5.23 -5.88
C LEU A 164 -1.46 4.60 -4.64
N GLY A 165 -1.36 3.26 -4.59
CA GLY A 165 -0.74 2.54 -3.49
C GLY A 165 0.75 2.88 -3.34
N ALA A 166 1.50 2.90 -4.46
CA ALA A 166 2.91 3.30 -4.45
C ALA A 166 3.08 4.76 -3.99
N ALA A 167 2.23 5.66 -4.49
CA ALA A 167 2.26 7.07 -4.10
C ALA A 167 1.95 7.25 -2.60
N ALA A 168 0.92 6.57 -2.09
CA ALA A 168 0.54 6.62 -0.68
C ALA A 168 1.63 6.02 0.22
N ALA A 169 2.22 4.90 -0.18
CA ALA A 169 3.31 4.26 0.54
C ALA A 169 4.55 5.15 0.66
N THR A 170 4.96 5.75 -0.46
CA THR A 170 6.11 6.65 -0.50
C THR A 170 5.88 7.92 0.36
N GLU A 171 4.69 8.50 0.28
CA GLU A 171 4.33 9.66 1.12
C GLU A 171 4.22 9.29 2.60
N LEU A 172 3.75 8.10 2.94
CA LEU A 172 3.73 7.62 4.33
C LEU A 172 5.14 7.52 4.89
N VAL A 173 6.07 6.86 4.18
CA VAL A 173 7.46 6.72 4.61
C VAL A 173 8.10 8.10 4.83
N ARG A 174 7.90 9.04 3.89
CA ARG A 174 8.42 10.42 4.00
C ARG A 174 7.80 11.20 5.17
N ALA A 175 6.50 11.07 5.38
CA ALA A 175 5.79 11.74 6.47
C ALA A 175 6.25 11.29 7.86
N LEU A 176 6.76 10.06 7.95
CA LEU A 176 7.34 9.50 9.18
C LEU A 176 8.82 9.86 9.37
N GLY A 177 9.44 10.55 8.42
CA GLY A 177 10.85 10.93 8.45
C GLY A 177 11.81 9.92 7.81
N GLY A 178 11.28 8.90 7.15
CA GLY A 178 12.04 7.97 6.34
C GLY A 178 12.33 8.49 4.92
N SER A 179 12.96 7.67 4.08
CA SER A 179 13.21 7.99 2.67
C SER A 179 12.90 6.84 1.73
N VAL A 180 12.53 7.17 0.51
CA VAL A 180 12.32 6.23 -0.60
C VAL A 180 13.09 6.76 -1.79
N GLU A 181 14.00 5.95 -2.32
CA GLU A 181 14.91 6.31 -3.42
C GLU A 181 15.03 5.14 -4.39
N VAL A 182 15.32 5.43 -5.66
CA VAL A 182 15.70 4.41 -6.65
C VAL A 182 17.16 4.60 -7.01
N VAL A 183 17.99 3.62 -6.68
CA VAL A 183 19.44 3.62 -6.90
C VAL A 183 19.84 2.31 -7.54
N ASP A 184 20.57 2.35 -8.66
CA ASP A 184 21.10 1.17 -9.35
C ASP A 184 20.04 0.05 -9.58
N GLU A 185 18.90 0.45 -10.13
CA GLU A 185 17.76 -0.45 -10.40
C GLU A 185 17.21 -1.19 -9.16
N ARG A 186 17.31 -0.55 -8.01
CA ARG A 186 16.78 -1.00 -6.72
C ARG A 186 15.98 0.12 -6.07
N LEU A 187 14.86 -0.24 -5.48
CA LEU A 187 14.10 0.66 -4.60
C LEU A 187 14.64 0.50 -3.18
N VAL A 188 15.16 1.57 -2.64
CA VAL A 188 15.69 1.63 -1.27
C VAL A 188 14.71 2.41 -0.40
N VAL A 189 14.16 1.74 0.60
CA VAL A 189 13.25 2.30 1.60
C VAL A 189 13.98 2.33 2.94
N ARG A 190 14.19 3.53 3.50
CA ARG A 190 14.74 3.69 4.84
C ARG A 190 13.62 4.07 5.79
N LEU A 191 13.37 3.21 6.74
CA LEU A 191 12.41 3.46 7.81
C LEU A 191 12.99 4.41 8.85
N PRO A 192 12.16 5.19 9.57
CA PRO A 192 12.63 6.03 10.67
C PRO A 192 13.14 5.18 11.84
N ASP A 193 14.09 5.70 12.58
CA ASP A 193 14.63 5.09 13.81
C ASP A 193 13.62 5.13 14.97
#